data_51cd0d56ba5694daf9d2dfaf055107d8
#
_entry.id   51cd0d56ba5694daf9d2dfaf055107d8
#
_cell.length_a   1.000
_cell.length_b   1.000
_cell.length_c   1.000
_cell.angle_alpha   90.00
_cell.angle_beta   90.00
_cell.angle_gamma   90.00
#
_symmetry.space_group_name_H-M   'P 1'
#
loop_
_entity.id
_entity.type
_entity.pdbx_description
1 polymer ?
#
loop_
_entity_poly.entity_id
_entity_poly.type
_entity_poly.pdbx_seq_one_letter_code
_entity_poly.pdbx_strand_id
1 'polypeptide(L)'
;MILLGVSISPFVRKVLVMAAEKGIPLEHRQLSPTTSEDPLFLAASPFRKVPVLIDDDYHLADSTAIVAYLEARFPQTPMFPTDPRERGTATWYEEVADTIIFPAGQKIFFNRVVLPRFLNRPGDLATAAEAQATLLPPVYNYLEKVVPVEGFLVGGSLSIADICVTSMLVNMHFCDAAVEPALHPRLAAYFKRISARPSFARLIAGDKAMLAA
;
A
#
# COMPACT_ATOMS: atom_id res chain seq x y z
N MET A 1 -11.96 -12.43 -11.86
CA MET A 1 -10.56 -12.00 -11.61
C MET A 1 -10.14 -12.44 -10.21
N ILE A 2 -8.89 -12.87 -10.06
CA ILE A 2 -8.29 -13.30 -8.79
C ILE A 2 -7.05 -12.45 -8.54
N LEU A 3 -6.88 -11.94 -7.30
CA LEU A 3 -5.65 -11.30 -6.86
C LEU A 3 -4.91 -12.22 -5.89
N LEU A 4 -3.72 -12.63 -6.24
CA LEU A 4 -2.84 -13.41 -5.38
C LEU A 4 -1.91 -12.48 -4.60
N GLY A 5 -1.82 -12.67 -3.29
CA GLY A 5 -0.91 -11.91 -2.44
C GLY A 5 -1.29 -11.93 -0.97
N VAL A 6 -0.44 -11.32 -0.15
CA VAL A 6 -0.67 -11.15 1.29
C VAL A 6 -1.22 -9.76 1.56
N SER A 7 -2.34 -9.62 2.25
CA SER A 7 -3.01 -8.32 2.49
C SER A 7 -2.13 -7.29 3.21
N ILE A 8 -1.21 -7.76 4.05
CA ILE A 8 -0.28 -6.89 4.77
C ILE A 8 0.76 -6.21 3.85
N SER A 9 0.93 -6.69 2.62
CA SER A 9 1.75 -6.00 1.62
C SER A 9 1.07 -4.69 1.20
N PRO A 10 1.76 -3.55 1.25
CA PRO A 10 1.18 -2.27 0.83
C PRO A 10 0.82 -2.27 -0.65
N PHE A 11 1.53 -3.04 -1.47
CA PHE A 11 1.27 -3.20 -2.91
C PHE A 11 0.01 -4.03 -3.19
N VAL A 12 -0.23 -5.09 -2.42
CA VAL A 12 -1.48 -5.87 -2.47
C VAL A 12 -2.65 -5.02 -1.99
N ARG A 13 -2.46 -4.29 -0.89
CA ARG A 13 -3.47 -3.38 -0.33
C ARG A 13 -3.82 -2.29 -1.33
N LYS A 14 -2.86 -1.69 -2.05
CA LYS A 14 -3.09 -0.73 -3.14
C LYS A 14 -4.15 -1.26 -4.12
N VAL A 15 -3.97 -2.46 -4.63
CA VAL A 15 -4.89 -3.07 -5.60
C VAL A 15 -6.25 -3.40 -4.98
N LEU A 16 -6.28 -3.98 -3.78
CA LEU A 16 -7.53 -4.32 -3.09
C LEU A 16 -8.38 -3.10 -2.78
N VAL A 17 -7.75 -2.02 -2.30
CA VAL A 17 -8.45 -0.75 -2.02
C VAL A 17 -9.00 -0.16 -3.31
N MET A 18 -8.19 -0.08 -4.36
CA MET A 18 -8.64 0.43 -5.66
C MET A 18 -9.82 -0.39 -6.20
N ALA A 19 -9.74 -1.71 -6.17
CA ALA A 19 -10.83 -2.57 -6.62
C ALA A 19 -12.12 -2.32 -5.81
N ALA A 20 -12.02 -2.21 -4.49
CA ALA A 20 -13.15 -1.92 -3.62
C ALA A 20 -13.78 -0.56 -3.90
N GLU A 21 -12.98 0.50 -4.08
CA GLU A 21 -13.46 1.85 -4.41
C GLU A 21 -14.11 1.92 -5.81
N LYS A 22 -13.64 1.12 -6.75
CA LYS A 22 -14.23 1.00 -8.10
C LYS A 22 -15.44 0.06 -8.15
N GLY A 23 -15.73 -0.68 -7.07
CA GLY A 23 -16.79 -1.70 -7.06
C GLY A 23 -16.48 -2.91 -7.93
N ILE A 24 -15.19 -3.20 -8.17
CA ILE A 24 -14.75 -4.35 -8.98
C ILE A 24 -14.84 -5.63 -8.14
N PRO A 25 -15.57 -6.67 -8.59
CA PRO A 25 -15.57 -7.97 -7.94
C PRO A 25 -14.21 -8.66 -8.14
N LEU A 26 -13.41 -8.67 -7.08
CA LEU A 26 -12.07 -9.24 -7.08
C LEU A 26 -11.95 -10.28 -5.97
N GLU A 27 -11.74 -11.55 -6.35
CA GLU A 27 -11.41 -12.61 -5.40
C GLU A 27 -9.99 -12.37 -4.88
N HIS A 28 -9.84 -12.20 -3.56
CA HIS A 28 -8.52 -12.14 -2.96
C HIS A 28 -8.13 -13.51 -2.43
N ARG A 29 -7.08 -14.10 -3.00
CA ARG A 29 -6.48 -15.34 -2.53
C ARG A 29 -5.20 -15.03 -1.76
N GLN A 30 -5.30 -15.21 -0.44
CA GLN A 30 -4.17 -14.97 0.47
C GLN A 30 -3.06 -15.99 0.21
N LEU A 31 -1.85 -15.51 0.03
CA LEU A 31 -0.64 -16.32 -0.05
C LEU A 31 0.11 -16.31 1.28
N SER A 32 0.95 -17.33 1.50
CA SER A 32 1.89 -17.31 2.62
C SER A 32 2.89 -16.17 2.43
N PRO A 33 3.18 -15.38 3.47
CA PRO A 33 4.16 -14.32 3.38
C PRO A 33 5.58 -14.80 3.07
N THR A 34 5.86 -16.09 3.34
CA THR A 34 7.24 -16.62 3.31
C THR A 34 7.57 -17.35 2.03
N THR A 35 6.67 -18.21 1.58
CA THR A 35 6.86 -19.00 0.35
C THR A 35 5.50 -19.28 -0.25
N SER A 36 5.31 -18.98 -1.50
CA SER A 36 4.16 -19.45 -2.23
C SER A 36 4.62 -20.48 -3.24
N GLU A 37 4.11 -21.69 -3.08
CA GLU A 37 4.24 -22.79 -4.03
C GLU A 37 2.98 -22.91 -4.92
N ASP A 38 2.11 -21.89 -4.90
CA ASP A 38 0.95 -21.83 -5.78
C ASP A 38 1.43 -21.81 -7.24
N PRO A 39 1.07 -22.82 -8.07
CA PRO A 39 1.54 -22.88 -9.45
C PRO A 39 1.13 -21.67 -10.30
N LEU A 40 -0.05 -21.09 -10.02
CA LEU A 40 -0.52 -19.89 -10.72
C LEU A 40 0.35 -18.69 -10.37
N PHE A 41 0.73 -18.54 -9.08
CA PHE A 41 1.64 -17.50 -8.65
C PHE A 41 3.01 -17.65 -9.29
N LEU A 42 3.59 -18.84 -9.26
CA LEU A 42 4.91 -19.10 -9.83
C LEU A 42 4.95 -18.84 -11.33
N ALA A 43 3.89 -19.22 -12.06
CA ALA A 43 3.78 -18.98 -13.50
C ALA A 43 3.63 -17.48 -13.83
N ALA A 44 2.91 -16.73 -13.01
CA ALA A 44 2.54 -15.34 -13.27
C ALA A 44 3.53 -14.31 -12.69
N SER A 45 4.36 -14.67 -11.70
CA SER A 45 5.34 -13.78 -11.08
C SER A 45 6.77 -14.30 -11.25
N PRO A 46 7.45 -13.96 -12.35
CA PRO A 46 8.82 -14.45 -12.63
C PRO A 46 9.84 -13.98 -11.58
N PHE A 47 9.55 -12.88 -10.86
CA PHE A 47 10.39 -12.35 -9.80
C PHE A 47 9.89 -12.70 -8.39
N ARG A 48 8.87 -13.57 -8.27
CA ARG A 48 8.26 -14.02 -7.01
C ARG A 48 7.81 -12.86 -6.11
N LYS A 49 7.26 -11.81 -6.73
CA LYS A 49 6.71 -10.64 -6.02
C LYS A 49 5.18 -10.65 -6.06
N VAL A 50 4.57 -10.08 -5.05
CA VAL A 50 3.12 -9.85 -4.95
C VAL A 50 2.83 -8.35 -5.10
N PRO A 51 1.65 -7.99 -5.62
CA PRO A 51 0.52 -8.81 -6.07
C PRO A 51 0.69 -9.43 -7.46
N VAL A 52 -0.16 -10.42 -7.76
CA VAL A 52 -0.40 -10.94 -9.11
C VAL A 52 -1.91 -10.94 -9.36
N LEU A 53 -2.31 -10.38 -10.49
CA LEU A 53 -3.69 -10.46 -11.00
C LEU A 53 -3.79 -11.60 -12.01
N ILE A 54 -4.87 -12.36 -11.90
CA ILE A 54 -5.28 -13.37 -12.89
C ILE A 54 -6.67 -12.98 -13.38
N ASP A 55 -6.79 -12.73 -14.68
CA ASP A 55 -8.04 -12.42 -15.37
C ASP A 55 -8.18 -13.39 -16.57
N ASP A 56 -8.84 -14.50 -16.33
CA ASP A 56 -8.94 -15.65 -17.23
C ASP A 56 -7.54 -16.17 -17.64
N ASP A 57 -7.14 -16.02 -18.90
CA ASP A 57 -5.83 -16.38 -19.44
C ASP A 57 -4.79 -15.26 -19.37
N TYR A 58 -5.19 -14.06 -18.90
CA TYR A 58 -4.29 -12.94 -18.74
C TYR A 58 -3.73 -12.87 -17.31
N HIS A 59 -2.42 -12.96 -17.19
CA HIS A 59 -1.70 -12.88 -15.92
C HIS A 59 -0.85 -11.61 -15.89
N LEU A 60 -0.95 -10.84 -14.80
CA LEU A 60 -0.23 -9.58 -14.68
C LEU A 60 0.39 -9.45 -13.28
N ALA A 61 1.69 -9.27 -13.24
CA ALA A 61 2.43 -8.92 -12.04
C ALA A 61 2.79 -7.44 -12.04
N ASP A 62 3.14 -6.94 -10.85
CA ASP A 62 3.39 -5.57 -10.47
C ASP A 62 2.11 -4.76 -10.21
N SER A 63 2.11 -4.09 -9.03
CA SER A 63 0.91 -3.36 -8.58
C SER A 63 0.56 -2.16 -9.43
N THR A 64 1.56 -1.44 -9.97
CA THR A 64 1.35 -0.28 -10.85
C THR A 64 0.77 -0.72 -12.20
N ALA A 65 1.28 -1.82 -12.77
CA ALA A 65 0.71 -2.41 -13.98
C ALA A 65 -0.74 -2.88 -13.76
N ILE A 66 -1.01 -3.52 -12.62
CA ILE A 66 -2.36 -3.99 -12.28
C ILE A 66 -3.34 -2.82 -12.12
N VAL A 67 -2.97 -1.75 -11.40
CA VAL A 67 -3.88 -0.60 -11.24
C VAL A 67 -4.12 0.13 -12.57
N ALA A 68 -3.12 0.21 -13.43
CA ALA A 68 -3.28 0.76 -14.78
C ALA A 68 -4.23 -0.09 -15.64
N TYR A 69 -4.11 -1.41 -15.57
CA TYR A 69 -5.04 -2.34 -16.23
C TYR A 69 -6.47 -2.18 -15.71
N LEU A 70 -6.67 -2.20 -14.38
CA LEU A 70 -8.00 -2.05 -13.77
C LEU A 70 -8.62 -0.69 -14.08
N GLU A 71 -7.83 0.36 -14.15
CA GLU A 71 -8.31 1.70 -14.52
C GLU A 71 -8.85 1.72 -15.96
N ALA A 72 -8.12 1.13 -16.89
CA ALA A 72 -8.53 1.07 -18.29
C ALA A 72 -9.74 0.16 -18.53
N ARG A 73 -9.79 -0.99 -17.82
CA ARG A 73 -10.86 -1.97 -17.97
C ARG A 73 -12.18 -1.53 -17.32
N PHE A 74 -12.12 -0.73 -16.25
CA PHE A 74 -13.27 -0.27 -15.47
C PHE A 74 -13.24 1.26 -15.31
N PRO A 75 -13.51 2.02 -16.38
CA PRO A 75 -13.34 3.48 -16.38
C PRO A 75 -14.45 4.24 -15.63
N GLN A 76 -15.54 3.58 -15.18
CA GLN A 76 -16.73 4.23 -14.64
C GLN A 76 -16.48 5.00 -13.35
N THR A 77 -15.56 4.54 -12.51
CA THR A 77 -15.14 5.21 -11.28
C THR A 77 -13.65 5.46 -11.37
N PRO A 78 -13.21 6.58 -11.96
CA PRO A 78 -11.80 6.84 -12.19
C PRO A 78 -11.03 7.04 -10.88
N MET A 79 -9.89 6.38 -10.75
CA MET A 79 -8.92 6.57 -9.66
C MET A 79 -7.69 7.37 -10.12
N PHE A 80 -7.59 7.63 -11.41
CA PHE A 80 -6.65 8.58 -11.98
C PHE A 80 -7.42 9.79 -12.52
N PRO A 81 -7.04 11.02 -12.12
CA PRO A 81 -7.68 12.24 -12.65
C PRO A 81 -7.64 12.30 -14.17
N THR A 82 -8.65 12.95 -14.76
CA THR A 82 -8.71 13.15 -16.21
C THR A 82 -7.91 14.35 -16.69
N ASP A 83 -7.73 15.38 -15.82
CA ASP A 83 -6.83 16.49 -16.12
C ASP A 83 -5.37 15.98 -16.20
N PRO A 84 -4.63 16.32 -17.27
CA PRO A 84 -3.28 15.78 -17.46
C PRO A 84 -2.27 16.18 -16.37
N ARG A 85 -2.40 17.35 -15.77
CA ARG A 85 -1.51 17.82 -14.69
C ARG A 85 -1.80 17.07 -13.39
N GLU A 86 -3.08 16.97 -13.03
CA GLU A 86 -3.50 16.19 -11.87
C GLU A 86 -3.15 14.71 -12.03
N ARG A 87 -3.35 14.14 -13.22
CA ARG A 87 -2.97 12.76 -13.53
C ARG A 87 -1.46 12.53 -13.35
N GLY A 88 -0.65 13.44 -13.89
CA GLY A 88 0.81 13.41 -13.72
C GLY A 88 1.20 13.48 -12.24
N THR A 89 0.56 14.36 -11.48
CA THR A 89 0.79 14.50 -10.03
C THR A 89 0.35 13.23 -9.27
N ALA A 90 -0.78 12.62 -9.61
CA ALA A 90 -1.24 11.39 -8.97
C ALA A 90 -0.28 10.22 -9.23
N THR A 91 0.21 10.08 -10.48
CA THR A 91 1.23 9.09 -10.84
C THR A 91 2.54 9.35 -10.10
N TRP A 92 2.95 10.63 -9.96
CA TRP A 92 4.14 10.96 -9.21
C TRP A 92 4.04 10.56 -7.73
N TYR A 93 2.88 10.74 -7.07
CA TYR A 93 2.68 10.25 -5.70
C TYR A 93 2.68 8.71 -5.61
N GLU A 94 2.22 8.01 -6.63
CA GLU A 94 2.38 6.55 -6.71
C GLU A 94 3.87 6.18 -6.71
N GLU A 95 4.68 6.81 -7.58
CA GLU A 95 6.12 6.60 -7.62
C GLU A 95 6.82 7.00 -6.30
N VAL A 96 6.42 8.11 -5.68
CA VAL A 96 6.93 8.51 -4.35
C VAL A 96 6.63 7.43 -3.30
N ALA A 97 5.42 6.85 -3.32
CA ALA A 97 5.06 5.77 -2.40
C ALA A 97 5.96 4.54 -2.62
N ASP A 98 6.16 4.14 -3.86
CA ASP A 98 6.85 2.91 -4.23
C ASP A 98 8.37 3.03 -4.14
N THR A 99 8.95 4.21 -4.43
CA THR A 99 10.41 4.40 -4.54
C THR A 99 11.04 5.19 -3.41
N ILE A 100 10.27 5.95 -2.64
CA ILE A 100 10.77 6.78 -1.52
C ILE A 100 10.21 6.29 -0.18
N ILE A 101 8.87 6.19 -0.04
CA ILE A 101 8.25 5.81 1.23
C ILE A 101 8.50 4.33 1.53
N PHE A 102 8.30 3.45 0.55
CA PHE A 102 8.47 2.01 0.74
C PHE A 102 9.90 1.64 1.15
N PRO A 103 10.99 2.06 0.49
CA PRO A 103 12.35 1.71 0.93
C PRO A 103 12.69 2.20 2.33
N ALA A 104 12.19 3.38 2.73
CA ALA A 104 12.36 3.89 4.08
C ALA A 104 11.64 3.00 5.11
N GLY A 105 10.38 2.66 4.83
CA GLY A 105 9.54 1.86 5.72
C GLY A 105 9.85 0.37 5.71
N GLN A 106 10.34 -0.18 4.59
CA GLN A 106 10.62 -1.60 4.44
C GLN A 106 11.61 -2.11 5.48
N LYS A 107 12.70 -1.38 5.73
CA LYS A 107 13.72 -1.77 6.73
C LYS A 107 13.12 -1.90 8.12
N ILE A 108 12.21 -1.02 8.47
CA ILE A 108 11.54 -1.02 9.77
C ILE A 108 10.55 -2.18 9.84
N PHE A 109 9.62 -2.23 8.89
CA PHE A 109 8.56 -3.23 8.85
C PHE A 109 9.10 -4.66 8.72
N PHE A 110 10.10 -4.87 7.88
CA PHE A 110 10.70 -6.19 7.69
C PHE A 110 11.34 -6.72 8.97
N ASN A 111 12.12 -5.88 9.66
CA ASN A 111 12.81 -6.29 10.86
C ASN A 111 11.90 -6.40 12.09
N ARG A 112 10.88 -5.54 12.22
CA ARG A 112 9.99 -5.57 13.39
C ARG A 112 8.81 -6.52 13.24
N VAL A 113 8.38 -6.79 11.99
CA VAL A 113 7.15 -7.54 11.73
C VAL A 113 7.43 -8.81 10.91
N VAL A 114 8.01 -8.68 9.71
CA VAL A 114 8.11 -9.82 8.79
C VAL A 114 9.02 -10.91 9.33
N LEU A 115 10.25 -10.57 9.73
CA LEU A 115 11.19 -11.55 10.26
C LEU A 115 10.65 -12.29 11.50
N PRO A 116 10.20 -11.60 12.58
CA PRO A 116 9.77 -12.31 13.79
C PRO A 116 8.41 -13.01 13.65
N ARG A 117 7.44 -12.40 12.94
CA ARG A 117 6.06 -12.92 12.91
C ARG A 117 5.83 -13.97 11.83
N PHE A 118 6.48 -13.84 10.67
CA PHE A 118 6.20 -14.71 9.52
C PHE A 118 7.35 -15.63 9.16
N LEU A 119 8.60 -15.25 9.49
CA LEU A 119 9.79 -16.05 9.17
C LEU A 119 10.37 -16.77 10.39
N ASN A 120 9.82 -16.53 11.57
CA ASN A 120 10.32 -17.05 12.84
C ASN A 120 11.85 -16.83 13.01
N ARG A 121 12.31 -15.64 12.65
CA ARG A 121 13.71 -15.21 12.70
C ARG A 121 13.83 -13.91 13.48
N PRO A 122 14.90 -13.69 14.24
CA PRO A 122 15.12 -12.41 14.88
C PRO A 122 15.30 -11.31 13.83
N GLY A 123 14.67 -10.16 14.06
CA GLY A 123 14.89 -8.97 13.25
C GLY A 123 16.07 -8.14 13.78
N ASP A 124 16.71 -7.40 12.89
CA ASP A 124 17.72 -6.41 13.24
C ASP A 124 17.04 -5.11 13.71
N LEU A 125 16.83 -5.01 15.02
CA LEU A 125 16.18 -3.86 15.64
C LEU A 125 17.04 -2.59 15.59
N ALA A 126 18.35 -2.71 15.50
CA ALA A 126 19.25 -1.57 15.35
C ALA A 126 19.08 -0.93 13.96
N THR A 127 19.11 -1.74 12.89
CA THR A 127 18.80 -1.28 11.52
C THR A 127 17.39 -0.67 11.44
N ALA A 128 16.40 -1.26 12.11
CA ALA A 128 15.05 -0.69 12.12
C ALA A 128 14.99 0.67 12.83
N ALA A 129 15.65 0.81 13.98
CA ALA A 129 15.72 2.07 14.74
C ALA A 129 16.47 3.16 13.97
N GLU A 130 17.60 2.84 13.34
CA GLU A 130 18.34 3.76 12.48
C GLU A 130 17.48 4.26 11.31
N ALA A 131 16.81 3.34 10.59
CA ALA A 131 15.94 3.70 9.48
C ALA A 131 14.78 4.60 9.94
N GLN A 132 14.18 4.32 11.10
CA GLN A 132 13.14 5.16 11.69
C GLN A 132 13.66 6.56 12.05
N ALA A 133 14.85 6.65 12.59
CA ALA A 133 15.42 7.94 13.00
C ALA A 133 15.92 8.79 11.82
N THR A 134 16.36 8.17 10.73
CA THR A 134 17.04 8.87 9.63
C THR A 134 16.24 8.95 8.35
N LEU A 135 15.49 7.92 7.98
CA LEU A 135 14.80 7.84 6.69
C LEU A 135 13.33 8.30 6.75
N LEU A 136 12.61 8.08 7.85
CA LEU A 136 11.21 8.51 7.95
C LEU A 136 11.01 10.00 8.16
N PRO A 137 11.79 10.74 8.97
CA PRO A 137 11.53 12.15 9.22
C PRO A 137 11.50 13.01 7.96
N PRO A 138 12.40 12.88 6.98
CA PRO A 138 12.30 13.63 5.73
C PRO A 138 11.01 13.35 4.97
N VAL A 139 10.55 12.09 4.96
CA VAL A 139 9.30 11.68 4.31
C VAL A 139 8.10 12.30 5.01
N TYR A 140 8.00 12.15 6.33
CA TYR A 140 6.88 12.69 7.11
C TYR A 140 6.84 14.22 7.07
N ASN A 141 7.99 14.89 7.16
CA ASN A 141 8.10 16.33 7.03
C ASN A 141 7.65 16.83 5.65
N TYR A 142 7.95 16.08 4.59
CA TYR A 142 7.47 16.40 3.25
C TYR A 142 5.95 16.22 3.17
N LEU A 143 5.44 15.05 3.58
CA LEU A 143 4.00 14.76 3.52
C LEU A 143 3.20 15.74 4.38
N GLU A 144 3.68 16.13 5.57
CA GLU A 144 3.04 17.13 6.43
C GLU A 144 2.78 18.46 5.72
N LYS A 145 3.70 18.86 4.82
CA LYS A 145 3.58 20.12 4.07
C LYS A 145 2.57 20.04 2.93
N VAL A 146 2.45 18.86 2.30
CA VAL A 146 1.69 18.70 1.05
C VAL A 146 0.30 18.09 1.22
N VAL A 147 0.06 17.30 2.28
CA VAL A 147 -1.28 16.75 2.51
C VAL A 147 -2.29 17.85 2.78
N PRO A 148 -3.49 17.78 2.19
CA PRO A 148 -4.51 18.79 2.40
C PRO A 148 -5.14 18.66 3.79
N VAL A 149 -5.62 19.78 4.34
CA VAL A 149 -6.39 19.80 5.60
C VAL A 149 -7.67 18.98 5.45
N GLU A 150 -8.34 19.14 4.30
CA GLU A 150 -9.55 18.39 3.93
C GLU A 150 -9.43 17.87 2.49
N GLY A 151 -10.24 16.86 2.14
CA GLY A 151 -10.23 16.30 0.79
C GLY A 151 -9.09 15.33 0.54
N PHE A 152 -8.50 15.37 -0.67
CA PHE A 152 -7.60 14.36 -1.22
C PHE A 152 -6.29 14.99 -1.69
N LEU A 153 -5.24 14.19 -1.86
CA LEU A 153 -3.91 14.66 -2.28
C LEU A 153 -3.93 15.32 -3.64
N VAL A 154 -4.75 14.82 -4.56
CA VAL A 154 -4.83 15.31 -5.93
C VAL A 154 -6.29 15.40 -6.35
N GLY A 155 -6.68 16.56 -6.87
CA GLY A 155 -8.04 16.77 -7.36
C GLY A 155 -9.11 16.79 -6.27
N GLY A 156 -10.38 16.67 -6.69
CA GLY A 156 -11.54 16.75 -5.81
C GLY A 156 -12.08 15.41 -5.30
N SER A 157 -11.46 14.28 -5.65
CA SER A 157 -11.90 12.92 -5.29
C SER A 157 -10.72 12.03 -4.92
N LEU A 158 -11.03 10.89 -4.26
CA LEU A 158 -10.03 9.88 -3.97
C LEU A 158 -9.33 9.44 -5.26
N SER A 159 -8.00 9.39 -5.20
CA SER A 159 -7.18 8.97 -6.34
C SER A 159 -6.15 7.93 -5.95
N ILE A 160 -5.43 7.40 -6.93
CA ILE A 160 -4.32 6.48 -6.72
C ILE A 160 -3.25 7.07 -5.79
N ALA A 161 -3.06 8.39 -5.78
CA ALA A 161 -2.13 9.08 -4.88
C ALA A 161 -2.46 8.81 -3.41
N ASP A 162 -3.74 8.97 -3.03
CA ASP A 162 -4.20 8.74 -1.65
C ASP A 162 -4.07 7.27 -1.27
N ILE A 163 -4.41 6.38 -2.21
CA ILE A 163 -4.37 4.93 -1.99
C ILE A 163 -2.94 4.47 -1.74
N CYS A 164 -1.98 4.90 -2.57
CA CYS A 164 -0.58 4.49 -2.45
C CYS A 164 0.07 5.01 -1.18
N VAL A 165 -0.01 6.33 -0.93
CA VAL A 165 0.58 6.95 0.26
C VAL A 165 -0.01 6.34 1.54
N THR A 166 -1.34 6.23 1.62
CA THR A 166 -1.99 5.65 2.81
C THR A 166 -1.62 4.18 3.00
N SER A 167 -1.50 3.39 1.93
CA SER A 167 -1.10 1.98 2.02
C SER A 167 0.29 1.81 2.65
N MET A 168 1.24 2.70 2.36
CA MET A 168 2.56 2.69 2.99
C MET A 168 2.49 3.10 4.48
N LEU A 169 1.73 4.14 4.81
CA LEU A 169 1.57 4.61 6.18
C LEU A 169 0.90 3.58 7.10
N VAL A 170 -0.01 2.75 6.57
CA VAL A 170 -0.59 1.62 7.32
C VAL A 170 0.49 0.67 7.83
N ASN A 171 1.50 0.34 7.02
CA ASN A 171 2.58 -0.54 7.45
C ASN A 171 3.43 0.11 8.55
N MET A 172 3.64 1.41 8.50
CA MET A 172 4.33 2.15 9.57
C MET A 172 3.55 2.10 10.87
N HIS A 173 2.21 2.14 10.78
CA HIS A 173 1.35 1.98 11.95
C HIS A 173 1.44 0.58 12.60
N PHE A 174 1.75 -0.47 11.82
CA PHE A 174 1.90 -1.83 12.33
C PHE A 174 3.28 -2.14 12.92
N CYS A 175 4.27 -1.27 12.74
CA CYS A 175 5.63 -1.52 13.18
C CYS A 175 6.19 -0.44 14.12
N ASP A 176 5.32 0.20 14.93
CA ASP A 176 5.68 1.22 15.92
C ASP A 176 6.48 2.40 15.33
N ALA A 177 6.16 2.75 14.08
CA ALA A 177 6.73 3.88 13.37
C ALA A 177 5.61 4.79 12.80
N ALA A 178 4.45 4.81 13.44
CA ALA A 178 3.30 5.60 13.05
C ALA A 178 3.62 7.10 13.01
N VAL A 179 2.82 7.83 12.22
CA VAL A 179 2.86 9.29 12.21
C VAL A 179 2.51 9.82 13.59
N GLU A 180 3.38 10.62 14.19
CA GLU A 180 3.17 11.23 15.50
C GLU A 180 2.36 12.53 15.35
N PRO A 181 1.13 12.62 15.93
CA PRO A 181 0.27 13.79 15.75
C PRO A 181 0.83 15.09 16.34
N ALA A 182 1.71 14.99 17.35
CA ALA A 182 2.35 16.16 17.94
C ALA A 182 3.37 16.81 16.98
N LEU A 183 4.01 16.00 16.11
CA LEU A 183 5.00 16.47 15.15
C LEU A 183 4.40 16.72 13.75
N HIS A 184 3.42 15.91 13.36
CA HIS A 184 2.84 15.90 12.02
C HIS A 184 1.30 15.88 12.09
N PRO A 185 0.65 16.94 12.60
CA PRO A 185 -0.80 16.96 12.86
C PRO A 185 -1.65 16.83 11.59
N ARG A 186 -1.22 17.46 10.48
CA ARG A 186 -1.94 17.39 9.20
C ARG A 186 -1.86 16.01 8.58
N LEU A 187 -0.67 15.41 8.57
CA LEU A 187 -0.46 14.07 8.06
C LEU A 187 -1.21 13.02 8.89
N ALA A 188 -1.21 13.17 10.21
CA ALA A 188 -1.97 12.29 11.11
C ALA A 188 -3.48 12.38 10.86
N ALA A 189 -4.02 13.61 10.69
CA ALA A 189 -5.42 13.84 10.37
C ALA A 189 -5.78 13.28 8.98
N TYR A 190 -4.93 13.51 7.99
CA TYR A 190 -5.08 12.95 6.64
C TYR A 190 -5.10 11.42 6.68
N PHE A 191 -4.10 10.79 7.30
CA PHE A 191 -4.03 9.33 7.44
C PHE A 191 -5.28 8.77 8.10
N LYS A 192 -5.71 9.36 9.22
CA LYS A 192 -6.93 8.95 9.93
C LYS A 192 -8.16 9.02 9.01
N ARG A 193 -8.31 10.09 8.23
CA ARG A 193 -9.44 10.30 7.32
C ARG A 193 -9.47 9.28 6.18
N ILE A 194 -8.34 9.05 5.50
CA ILE A 194 -8.29 8.13 4.37
C ILE A 194 -8.36 6.67 4.84
N SER A 195 -7.63 6.30 5.89
CA SER A 195 -7.64 4.94 6.43
C SER A 195 -8.96 4.52 7.09
N ALA A 196 -9.83 5.47 7.44
CA ALA A 196 -11.18 5.20 7.95
C ALA A 196 -12.19 4.83 6.86
N ARG A 197 -11.86 4.99 5.57
CA ARG A 197 -12.75 4.56 4.48
C ARG A 197 -13.00 3.05 4.56
N PRO A 198 -14.22 2.57 4.26
CA PRO A 198 -14.56 1.15 4.36
C PRO A 198 -13.59 0.22 3.61
N SER A 199 -13.08 0.66 2.46
CA SER A 199 -12.10 -0.06 1.64
C SER A 199 -10.77 -0.32 2.38
N PHE A 200 -10.28 0.64 3.15
CA PHE A 200 -9.10 0.50 4.00
C PHE A 200 -9.40 -0.16 5.35
N ALA A 201 -10.42 0.33 6.03
CA ALA A 201 -10.73 -0.08 7.41
C ALA A 201 -10.92 -1.60 7.54
N ARG A 202 -11.60 -2.22 6.58
CA ARG A 202 -11.79 -3.68 6.53
C ARG A 202 -10.46 -4.44 6.41
N LEU A 203 -9.57 -4.02 5.52
CA LEU A 203 -8.26 -4.64 5.34
C LEU A 203 -7.37 -4.45 6.57
N ILE A 204 -7.34 -3.23 7.11
CA ILE A 204 -6.57 -2.91 8.33
C ILE A 204 -7.03 -3.77 9.51
N ALA A 205 -8.34 -3.98 9.68
CA ALA A 205 -8.88 -4.84 10.74
C ALA A 205 -8.44 -6.31 10.55
N GLY A 206 -8.50 -6.82 9.32
CA GLY A 206 -8.02 -8.17 8.99
C GLY A 206 -6.51 -8.34 9.24
N ASP A 207 -5.71 -7.37 8.80
CA ASP A 207 -4.26 -7.38 9.00
C ASP A 207 -3.89 -7.32 10.50
N LYS A 208 -4.60 -6.51 11.30
CA LYS A 208 -4.43 -6.48 12.76
C LYS A 208 -4.74 -7.83 13.41
N ALA A 209 -5.82 -8.49 13.00
CA ALA A 209 -6.17 -9.80 13.52
C ALA A 209 -5.10 -10.86 13.16
N MET A 210 -4.57 -10.82 11.93
CA MET A 210 -3.48 -11.69 11.48
C MET A 210 -2.18 -11.46 12.28
N LEU A 211 -1.87 -10.21 12.61
CA LEU A 211 -0.68 -9.88 13.41
C LEU A 211 -0.82 -10.22 14.89
N ALA A 212 -2.04 -10.37 15.39
CA ALA A 212 -2.31 -10.74 16.79
C ALA A 212 -2.34 -12.27 17.01
N ALA A 213 -2.52 -13.05 15.94
CA ALA A 213 -2.55 -14.51 15.99
C ALA A 213 -1.14 -15.11 16.07
#